data_3cdb3b7bcf26b7fd2bb72c62bd827c79
#
_entry.id   3cdb3b7bcf26b7fd2bb72c62bd827c79
#
_cell.length_a   1.000
_cell.length_b   1.000
_cell.length_c   1.000
_cell.angle_alpha   90.00
_cell.angle_beta   90.00
_cell.angle_gamma   90.00
#
_symmetry.space_group_name_H-M   'P 1'
#
loop_
_entity.id
_entity.type
_entity.pdbx_description
1 polymer ?
#
loop_
_entity_poly.entity_id
_entity_poly.type
_entity_poly.pdbx_seq_one_letter_code
_entity_poly.pdbx_strand_id
1 'polypeptide(L)'
;AITCKDFGMDIYGKAVYFYTIFISIILVIPILTRFFKRDTTIAARPLISLLAIPLGIILPAYIGLSSSVSTNSLWLMFIGLQAILVFVIINMILHLFDGFFPTWSCYAVSVAIVAYASKFFLAYLLGHKMGSDIITYIIYGEYVLSFIVGAFMLLASFISILEDPEVHRQRVMENTQKLNLLEL
;
A
#
# COMPACT_ATOMS: atom_id res chain seq x y z
N ALA A 1 17.98 0.45 -5.12
CA ALA A 1 18.31 -0.77 -5.86
C ALA A 1 18.31 -0.55 -7.39
N ILE A 2 17.23 -0.01 -7.96
CA ILE A 2 17.12 0.20 -9.44
C ILE A 2 18.21 1.16 -9.92
N THR A 3 18.43 2.27 -9.27
CA THR A 3 19.47 3.27 -9.57
C THR A 3 20.89 2.73 -9.47
N CYS A 4 21.12 1.66 -8.69
CA CYS A 4 22.46 1.06 -8.59
C CYS A 4 22.97 0.51 -9.94
N LYS A 5 22.08 0.05 -10.81
CA LYS A 5 22.43 -0.45 -12.14
C LYS A 5 22.99 0.66 -13.03
N ASP A 6 22.39 1.86 -12.98
CA ASP A 6 22.81 3.02 -13.78
C ASP A 6 24.20 3.50 -13.38
N PHE A 7 24.63 3.21 -12.15
CA PHE A 7 25.96 3.55 -11.62
C PHE A 7 26.95 2.37 -11.65
N GLY A 8 26.61 1.23 -12.29
CA GLY A 8 27.49 0.06 -12.35
C GLY A 8 27.65 -0.69 -11.03
N MET A 9 26.73 -0.46 -10.06
CA MET A 9 26.77 -1.06 -8.73
C MET A 9 25.78 -2.24 -8.58
N ASP A 10 25.71 -3.13 -9.56
CA ASP A 10 24.73 -4.23 -9.62
C ASP A 10 24.75 -5.13 -8.38
N ILE A 11 25.95 -5.39 -7.84
CA ILE A 11 26.11 -6.24 -6.65
C ILE A 11 25.42 -5.62 -5.43
N TYR A 12 25.62 -4.33 -5.22
CA TYR A 12 24.98 -3.59 -4.12
C TYR A 12 23.48 -3.51 -4.31
N GLY A 13 23.01 -3.29 -5.54
CA GLY A 13 21.59 -3.31 -5.86
C GLY A 13 20.92 -4.65 -5.51
N LYS A 14 21.55 -5.77 -5.87
CA LYS A 14 21.08 -7.12 -5.52
C LYS A 14 21.10 -7.35 -4.02
N ALA A 15 22.16 -6.97 -3.32
CA ALA A 15 22.25 -7.09 -1.86
C ALA A 15 21.11 -6.34 -1.15
N VAL A 16 20.83 -5.09 -1.54
CA VAL A 16 19.73 -4.30 -1.01
C VAL A 16 18.39 -4.94 -1.32
N TYR A 17 18.20 -5.52 -2.51
CA TYR A 17 16.98 -6.22 -2.89
C TYR A 17 16.70 -7.42 -1.99
N PHE A 18 17.69 -8.32 -1.80
CA PHE A 18 17.53 -9.47 -0.91
C PHE A 18 17.32 -9.06 0.55
N TYR A 19 18.03 -8.03 1.02
CA TYR A 19 17.81 -7.46 2.35
C TYR A 19 16.38 -6.93 2.51
N THR A 20 15.85 -6.23 1.50
CA THR A 20 14.47 -5.73 1.52
C THR A 20 13.46 -6.88 1.60
N ILE A 21 13.64 -7.96 0.85
CA ILE A 21 12.78 -9.15 0.93
C ILE A 21 12.83 -9.74 2.36
N PHE A 22 14.02 -9.91 2.91
CA PHE A 22 14.18 -10.48 4.25
C PHE A 22 13.48 -9.63 5.33
N ILE A 23 13.72 -8.32 5.33
CA ILE A 23 13.05 -7.40 6.27
C ILE A 23 11.53 -7.39 6.05
N SER A 24 11.07 -7.46 4.80
CA SER A 24 9.64 -7.50 4.48
C SER A 24 8.95 -8.73 5.10
N ILE A 25 9.58 -9.90 5.03
CA ILE A 25 9.05 -11.12 5.65
C ILE A 25 8.95 -10.95 7.16
N ILE A 26 9.99 -10.40 7.81
CA ILE A 26 10.00 -10.15 9.25
C ILE A 26 8.88 -9.17 9.65
N LEU A 27 8.63 -8.13 8.86
CA LEU A 27 7.60 -7.13 9.17
C LEU A 27 6.17 -7.62 8.91
N VAL A 28 5.97 -8.45 7.90
CA VAL A 28 4.65 -8.99 7.54
C VAL A 28 4.10 -9.89 8.65
N ILE A 29 4.94 -10.72 9.28
CA ILE A 29 4.50 -11.66 10.33
C ILE A 29 3.79 -10.96 11.51
N PRO A 30 4.37 -9.93 12.19
CA PRO A 30 3.70 -9.25 13.29
C PRO A 30 2.44 -8.47 12.86
N ILE A 31 2.41 -7.94 11.64
CA ILE A 31 1.22 -7.26 11.12
C ILE A 31 0.08 -8.26 10.96
N LEU A 32 0.34 -9.41 10.33
CA LEU A 32 -0.66 -10.46 10.15
C LEU A 32 -1.11 -11.06 11.49
N THR A 33 -0.19 -11.31 12.42
CA THR A 33 -0.54 -11.85 13.75
C THR A 33 -1.46 -10.91 14.54
N ARG A 34 -1.23 -9.61 14.47
CA ARG A 34 -2.11 -8.62 15.10
C ARG A 34 -3.49 -8.58 14.43
N PHE A 35 -3.52 -8.64 13.12
CA PHE A 35 -4.78 -8.69 12.38
C PHE A 35 -5.64 -9.89 12.77
N PHE A 36 -5.06 -11.10 12.81
CA PHE A 36 -5.81 -12.31 13.16
C PHE A 36 -6.23 -12.36 14.63
N LYS A 37 -5.47 -11.75 15.53
CA LYS A 37 -5.82 -11.70 16.96
C LYS A 37 -6.88 -10.67 17.30
N ARG A 38 -7.32 -9.82 16.35
CA ARG A 38 -8.24 -8.69 16.57
C ARG A 38 -7.85 -7.74 17.71
N ASP A 39 -6.59 -7.73 18.08
CA ASP A 39 -6.03 -6.99 19.22
C ASP A 39 -5.56 -5.57 18.82
N THR A 40 -6.15 -5.02 17.75
CA THR A 40 -5.76 -3.73 17.20
C THR A 40 -6.72 -2.65 17.65
N THR A 41 -6.18 -1.61 18.28
CA THR A 41 -6.95 -0.37 18.54
C THR A 41 -7.46 0.20 17.21
N ILE A 42 -8.61 0.87 17.22
CA ILE A 42 -9.24 1.47 16.03
C ILE A 42 -8.24 2.35 15.27
N ALA A 43 -7.46 3.16 16.00
CA ALA A 43 -6.43 4.02 15.42
C ALA A 43 -5.29 3.27 14.72
N ALA A 44 -5.06 1.99 15.05
CA ALA A 44 -4.00 1.18 14.44
C ALA A 44 -4.47 0.33 13.26
N ARG A 45 -5.78 0.21 13.02
CA ARG A 45 -6.35 -0.58 11.91
C ARG A 45 -5.80 -0.19 10.53
N PRO A 46 -5.64 1.12 10.20
CA PRO A 46 -5.08 1.51 8.90
C PRO A 46 -3.65 1.04 8.64
N LEU A 47 -2.87 0.74 9.69
CA LEU A 47 -1.49 0.26 9.54
C LEU A 47 -1.40 -1.07 8.79
N ILE A 48 -2.48 -1.85 8.74
CA ILE A 48 -2.49 -3.11 8.00
C ILE A 48 -2.31 -2.90 6.50
N SER A 49 -2.72 -1.74 5.98
CA SER A 49 -2.54 -1.39 4.58
C SER A 49 -1.06 -1.32 4.17
N LEU A 50 -0.15 -1.12 5.13
CA LEU A 50 1.30 -1.12 4.88
C LEU A 50 1.83 -2.46 4.36
N LEU A 51 1.03 -3.54 4.40
CA LEU A 51 1.33 -4.80 3.72
C LEU A 51 1.53 -4.64 2.21
N ALA A 52 0.99 -3.58 1.60
CA ALA A 52 1.21 -3.28 0.19
C ALA A 52 2.65 -2.84 -0.11
N ILE A 53 3.35 -2.25 0.86
CA ILE A 53 4.68 -1.66 0.66
C ILE A 53 5.72 -2.70 0.22
N PRO A 54 5.88 -3.86 0.88
CA PRO A 54 6.85 -4.85 0.50
C PRO A 54 6.74 -5.26 -0.97
N LEU A 55 5.55 -5.69 -1.41
CA LEU A 55 5.33 -6.12 -2.79
C LEU A 55 5.46 -4.96 -3.78
N GLY A 56 4.99 -3.78 -3.40
CA GLY A 56 5.10 -2.58 -4.23
C GLY A 56 6.54 -2.12 -4.47
N ILE A 57 7.48 -2.44 -3.57
CA ILE A 57 8.91 -2.15 -3.75
C ILE A 57 9.63 -3.31 -4.46
N ILE A 58 9.29 -4.55 -4.12
CA ILE A 58 9.95 -5.74 -4.66
C ILE A 58 9.73 -5.88 -6.16
N LEU A 59 8.52 -5.62 -6.68
CA LEU A 59 8.19 -5.78 -8.09
C LEU A 59 9.04 -4.88 -9.01
N PRO A 60 9.12 -3.54 -8.80
CA PRO A 60 9.99 -2.69 -9.62
C PRO A 60 11.47 -3.05 -9.48
N ALA A 61 11.91 -3.45 -8.28
CA ALA A 61 13.29 -3.85 -8.04
C ALA A 61 13.63 -5.15 -8.78
N TYR A 62 12.70 -6.10 -8.84
CA TYR A 62 12.87 -7.34 -9.61
C TYR A 62 13.04 -7.06 -11.10
N ILE A 63 12.20 -6.18 -11.67
CA ILE A 63 12.29 -5.79 -13.08
C ILE A 63 13.63 -5.09 -13.37
N GLY A 64 14.05 -4.19 -12.49
CA GLY A 64 15.26 -3.38 -12.71
C GLY A 64 16.58 -4.13 -12.53
N LEU A 65 16.63 -5.14 -11.65
CA LEU A 65 17.88 -5.83 -11.27
C LEU A 65 18.06 -7.18 -11.95
N SER A 66 16.99 -7.85 -12.39
CA SER A 66 17.10 -9.15 -13.02
C SER A 66 17.65 -9.02 -14.44
N SER A 67 18.68 -9.79 -14.75
CA SER A 67 19.20 -9.95 -16.12
C SER A 67 18.24 -10.77 -16.99
N SER A 68 17.46 -11.66 -16.38
CA SER A 68 16.42 -12.45 -17.00
C SER A 68 15.17 -12.43 -16.13
N VAL A 69 14.18 -11.65 -16.53
CA VAL A 69 12.90 -11.53 -15.80
C VAL A 69 12.01 -12.71 -16.21
N SER A 70 11.65 -13.57 -15.25
CA SER A 70 10.66 -14.62 -15.48
C SER A 70 9.26 -14.00 -15.57
N THR A 71 8.62 -14.13 -16.73
CA THR A 71 7.27 -13.59 -16.96
C THR A 71 6.25 -14.17 -15.98
N ASN A 72 6.33 -15.45 -15.63
CA ASN A 72 5.43 -16.08 -14.68
C ASN A 72 5.58 -15.49 -13.26
N SER A 73 6.83 -15.30 -12.82
CA SER A 73 7.08 -14.67 -11.51
C SER A 73 6.57 -13.24 -11.45
N LEU A 74 6.72 -12.50 -12.55
CA LEU A 74 6.26 -11.14 -12.67
C LEU A 74 4.72 -11.05 -12.57
N TRP A 75 4.01 -11.94 -13.28
CA TRP A 75 2.55 -12.03 -13.19
C TRP A 75 2.06 -12.41 -11.80
N LEU A 76 2.74 -13.37 -11.15
CA LEU A 76 2.40 -13.77 -9.78
C LEU A 76 2.55 -12.59 -8.80
N MET A 77 3.63 -11.83 -8.90
CA MET A 77 3.84 -10.63 -8.08
C MET A 77 2.80 -9.55 -8.35
N PHE A 78 2.45 -9.33 -9.62
CA PHE A 78 1.43 -8.34 -10.00
C PHE A 78 0.04 -8.73 -9.48
N ILE A 79 -0.37 -10.00 -9.66
CA ILE A 79 -1.65 -10.50 -9.15
C ILE A 79 -1.71 -10.38 -7.62
N GLY A 80 -0.61 -10.74 -6.93
CA GLY A 80 -0.51 -10.57 -5.49
C GLY A 80 -0.65 -9.11 -5.05
N LEU A 81 -0.04 -8.19 -5.80
CA LEU A 81 -0.14 -6.76 -5.56
C LEU A 81 -1.58 -6.25 -5.73
N GLN A 82 -2.29 -6.71 -6.78
CA GLN A 82 -3.71 -6.38 -7.02
C GLN A 82 -4.62 -6.93 -5.91
N ALA A 83 -4.37 -8.15 -5.46
CA ALA A 83 -5.13 -8.72 -4.33
C ALA A 83 -4.98 -7.90 -3.04
N ILE A 84 -3.76 -7.42 -2.76
CA ILE A 84 -3.51 -6.53 -1.63
C ILE A 84 -4.19 -5.17 -1.84
N LEU A 85 -4.19 -4.61 -3.05
CA LEU A 85 -4.90 -3.36 -3.34
C LEU A 85 -6.40 -3.48 -3.03
N VAL A 86 -7.03 -4.55 -3.50
CA VAL A 86 -8.45 -4.82 -3.21
C VAL A 86 -8.68 -4.94 -1.70
N PHE A 87 -7.81 -5.65 -0.99
CA PHE A 87 -7.87 -5.76 0.46
C PHE A 87 -7.74 -4.40 1.16
N VAL A 88 -6.82 -3.54 0.73
CA VAL A 88 -6.62 -2.18 1.25
C VAL A 88 -7.87 -1.32 1.04
N ILE A 89 -8.47 -1.38 -0.17
CA ILE A 89 -9.70 -0.64 -0.49
C ILE A 89 -10.86 -1.10 0.38
N ILE A 90 -11.06 -2.42 0.53
CA ILE A 90 -12.12 -2.97 1.38
C ILE A 90 -11.93 -2.49 2.83
N ASN A 91 -10.72 -2.58 3.37
CA ASN A 91 -10.44 -2.09 4.72
C ASN A 91 -10.67 -0.58 4.87
N MET A 92 -10.27 0.21 3.88
CA MET A 92 -10.52 1.64 3.88
C MET A 92 -12.02 1.95 3.94
N ILE A 93 -12.84 1.26 3.13
CA ILE A 93 -14.30 1.45 3.11
C ILE A 93 -14.94 1.03 4.43
N LEU A 94 -14.56 -0.12 4.98
CA LEU A 94 -15.09 -0.63 6.25
C LEU A 94 -14.81 0.31 7.43
N HIS A 95 -13.68 1.01 7.39
CA HIS A 95 -13.29 1.91 8.47
C HIS A 95 -13.55 3.40 8.18
N LEU A 96 -14.21 3.72 7.06
CA LEU A 96 -14.48 5.10 6.65
C LEU A 96 -15.25 5.90 7.71
N PHE A 97 -16.08 5.23 8.50
CA PHE A 97 -16.93 5.83 9.54
C PHE A 97 -16.36 5.76 10.97
N ASP A 98 -15.19 5.12 11.16
CA ASP A 98 -14.56 4.96 12.49
C ASP A 98 -13.96 6.28 13.04
N GLY A 99 -14.03 7.36 12.29
CA GLY A 99 -13.39 8.63 12.57
C GLY A 99 -12.02 8.75 11.91
N PHE A 100 -11.58 9.98 11.67
CA PHE A 100 -10.30 10.25 11.03
C PHE A 100 -9.16 10.19 12.05
N PHE A 101 -8.15 9.35 11.76
CA PHE A 101 -6.91 9.26 12.53
C PHE A 101 -5.72 9.58 11.62
N PRO A 102 -4.61 10.12 12.15
CA PRO A 102 -3.40 10.38 11.36
C PRO A 102 -2.85 9.14 10.64
N THR A 103 -3.10 7.94 11.19
CA THR A 103 -2.72 6.64 10.59
C THR A 103 -3.46 6.34 9.28
N TRP A 104 -4.52 7.06 8.97
CA TRP A 104 -5.24 6.92 7.69
C TRP A 104 -4.36 7.26 6.48
N SER A 105 -3.31 8.07 6.65
CA SER A 105 -2.31 8.31 5.62
C SER A 105 -1.67 7.03 5.08
N CYS A 106 -1.67 5.94 5.86
CA CYS A 106 -1.18 4.64 5.44
C CYS A 106 -1.97 4.08 4.24
N TYR A 107 -3.27 4.36 4.13
CA TYR A 107 -4.07 3.97 2.96
C TYR A 107 -3.59 4.69 1.69
N ALA A 108 -3.37 6.02 1.77
CA ALA A 108 -2.87 6.79 0.64
C ALA A 108 -1.49 6.31 0.19
N VAL A 109 -0.57 6.07 1.12
CA VAL A 109 0.76 5.54 0.84
C VAL A 109 0.67 4.17 0.17
N SER A 110 -0.18 3.29 0.67
CA SER A 110 -0.35 1.94 0.13
C SER A 110 -0.88 1.94 -1.30
N VAL A 111 -1.93 2.72 -1.58
CA VAL A 111 -2.49 2.85 -2.93
C VAL A 111 -1.47 3.48 -3.88
N ALA A 112 -0.73 4.51 -3.44
CA ALA A 112 0.29 5.17 -4.25
C ALA A 112 1.46 4.22 -4.61
N ILE A 113 1.90 3.39 -3.66
CA ILE A 113 2.97 2.41 -3.90
C ILE A 113 2.50 1.32 -4.88
N VAL A 114 1.24 0.86 -4.78
CA VAL A 114 0.70 -0.10 -5.75
C VAL A 114 0.66 0.52 -7.14
N ALA A 115 0.10 1.70 -7.30
CA ALA A 115 0.07 2.40 -8.59
C ALA A 115 1.49 2.61 -9.16
N TYR A 116 2.45 3.00 -8.32
CA TYR A 116 3.85 3.12 -8.72
C TYR A 116 4.43 1.80 -9.23
N ALA A 117 4.22 0.70 -8.52
CA ALA A 117 4.70 -0.62 -8.93
C ALA A 117 4.05 -1.11 -10.24
N SER A 118 2.75 -0.89 -10.39
CA SER A 118 1.98 -1.22 -11.59
C SER A 118 2.50 -0.49 -12.82
N LYS A 119 3.03 0.74 -12.67
CA LYS A 119 3.71 1.45 -13.77
C LYS A 119 4.89 0.68 -14.32
N PHE A 120 5.75 0.16 -13.46
CA PHE A 120 6.92 -0.61 -13.90
C PHE A 120 6.50 -1.90 -14.60
N PHE A 121 5.45 -2.55 -14.10
CA PHE A 121 4.87 -3.72 -14.74
C PHE A 121 4.36 -3.39 -16.15
N LEU A 122 3.60 -2.30 -16.31
CA LEU A 122 3.11 -1.85 -17.61
C LEU A 122 4.26 -1.52 -18.56
N ALA A 123 5.27 -0.78 -18.11
CA ALA A 123 6.44 -0.43 -18.90
C ALA A 123 7.17 -1.68 -19.40
N TYR A 124 7.30 -2.70 -18.54
CA TYR A 124 7.88 -3.98 -18.92
C TYR A 124 7.06 -4.69 -20.01
N LEU A 125 5.72 -4.77 -19.82
CA LEU A 125 4.83 -5.41 -20.80
C LEU A 125 4.87 -4.71 -22.17
N LEU A 126 4.83 -3.39 -22.19
CA LEU A 126 4.91 -2.60 -23.43
C LEU A 126 6.25 -2.79 -24.13
N GLY A 127 7.36 -2.80 -23.37
CA GLY A 127 8.69 -3.05 -23.93
C GLY A 127 8.85 -4.43 -24.58
N HIS A 128 8.08 -5.42 -24.12
CA HIS A 128 8.09 -6.79 -24.64
C HIS A 128 6.92 -7.10 -25.58
N LYS A 129 6.14 -6.09 -25.98
CA LYS A 129 4.95 -6.25 -26.86
C LYS A 129 3.88 -7.21 -26.31
N MET A 130 3.82 -7.34 -24.99
CA MET A 130 2.82 -8.17 -24.28
C MET A 130 1.74 -7.29 -23.62
N GLY A 131 1.69 -6.00 -23.94
CA GLY A 131 0.70 -5.06 -23.41
C GLY A 131 -0.71 -5.41 -23.87
N SER A 132 -1.68 -5.24 -22.97
CA SER A 132 -3.11 -5.35 -23.25
C SER A 132 -3.78 -4.03 -22.86
N ASP A 133 -4.72 -3.57 -23.66
CA ASP A 133 -5.49 -2.35 -23.36
C ASP A 133 -6.20 -2.44 -22.02
N ILE A 134 -6.72 -3.62 -21.67
CA ILE A 134 -7.39 -3.85 -20.39
C ILE A 134 -6.45 -3.58 -19.22
N ILE A 135 -5.22 -4.11 -19.27
CA ILE A 135 -4.22 -3.90 -18.19
C ILE A 135 -3.85 -2.43 -18.12
N THR A 136 -3.71 -1.79 -19.24
CA THR A 136 -3.43 -0.36 -19.33
C THR A 136 -4.52 0.47 -18.65
N TYR A 137 -5.80 0.18 -18.91
CA TYR A 137 -6.92 0.85 -18.26
C TYR A 137 -6.99 0.59 -16.74
N ILE A 138 -6.71 -0.64 -16.30
CA ILE A 138 -6.64 -0.98 -14.87
C ILE A 138 -5.59 -0.10 -14.19
N ILE A 139 -4.39 -0.02 -14.75
CA ILE A 139 -3.28 0.74 -14.17
C ILE A 139 -3.57 2.24 -14.17
N TYR A 140 -4.17 2.78 -15.22
CA TYR A 140 -4.63 4.18 -15.20
C TYR A 140 -5.70 4.41 -14.12
N GLY A 141 -6.62 3.46 -13.94
CA GLY A 141 -7.60 3.49 -12.83
C GLY A 141 -6.93 3.56 -11.46
N GLU A 142 -5.84 2.81 -11.23
CA GLU A 142 -5.06 2.88 -9.99
C GLU A 142 -4.43 4.25 -9.75
N TYR A 143 -3.95 4.92 -10.81
CA TYR A 143 -3.42 6.29 -10.69
C TYR A 143 -4.51 7.28 -10.27
N VAL A 144 -5.68 7.21 -10.92
CA VAL A 144 -6.80 8.07 -10.58
C VAL A 144 -7.24 7.81 -9.14
N LEU A 145 -7.34 6.54 -8.75
CA LEU A 145 -7.67 6.14 -7.38
C LEU A 145 -6.64 6.67 -6.38
N SER A 146 -5.35 6.54 -6.67
CA SER A 146 -4.26 7.05 -5.82
C SER A 146 -4.37 8.56 -5.63
N PHE A 147 -4.67 9.29 -6.69
CA PHE A 147 -4.87 10.73 -6.63
C PHE A 147 -6.09 11.11 -5.77
N ILE A 148 -7.22 10.43 -5.96
CA ILE A 148 -8.45 10.66 -5.19
C ILE A 148 -8.22 10.38 -3.71
N VAL A 149 -7.64 9.23 -3.37
CA VAL A 149 -7.35 8.85 -1.98
C VAL A 149 -6.36 9.83 -1.35
N GLY A 150 -5.30 10.20 -2.08
CA GLY A 150 -4.33 11.20 -1.62
C GLY A 150 -4.95 12.57 -1.35
N ALA A 151 -5.76 13.08 -2.27
CA ALA A 151 -6.47 14.35 -2.13
C ALA A 151 -7.47 14.30 -0.95
N PHE A 152 -8.21 13.21 -0.80
CA PHE A 152 -9.13 13.01 0.33
C PHE A 152 -8.37 13.03 1.66
N MET A 153 -7.23 12.34 1.77
CA MET A 153 -6.42 12.31 2.98
C MET A 153 -5.82 13.67 3.32
N LEU A 154 -5.38 14.44 2.33
CA LEU A 154 -4.90 15.80 2.53
C LEU A 154 -6.01 16.72 3.05
N LEU A 155 -7.19 16.63 2.44
CA LEU A 155 -8.35 17.43 2.86
C LEU A 155 -8.80 17.09 4.28
N ALA A 156 -8.90 15.79 4.59
CA ALA A 156 -9.28 15.31 5.92
C ALA A 156 -8.25 15.71 6.99
N SER A 157 -6.95 15.65 6.67
CA SER A 157 -5.89 16.11 7.57
C SER A 157 -5.97 17.62 7.80
N PHE A 158 -6.25 18.40 6.76
CA PHE A 158 -6.41 19.85 6.86
C PHE A 158 -7.61 20.22 7.74
N ILE A 159 -8.76 19.57 7.54
CA ILE A 159 -9.95 19.76 8.38
C ILE A 159 -9.65 19.41 9.84
N SER A 160 -8.96 18.28 10.09
CA SER A 160 -8.60 17.85 11.45
C SER A 160 -7.66 18.83 12.17
N ILE A 161 -6.80 19.54 11.44
CA ILE A 161 -5.91 20.57 12.02
C ILE A 161 -6.71 21.84 12.39
N LEU A 162 -7.73 22.16 11.61
CA LEU A 162 -8.59 23.35 11.87
C LEU A 162 -9.64 23.09 12.95
N GLU A 163 -9.90 21.84 13.29
CA GLU A 163 -10.87 21.47 14.32
C GLU A 163 -10.30 21.75 15.71
N ASP A 164 -11.16 22.30 16.60
CA ASP A 164 -10.79 22.51 18.00
C ASP A 164 -10.36 21.16 18.63
N PRO A 165 -9.19 21.11 19.30
CA PRO A 165 -8.68 19.89 19.92
C PRO A 165 -9.65 19.24 20.92
N GLU A 166 -10.49 20.02 21.60
CA GLU A 166 -11.50 19.50 22.54
C GLU A 166 -12.65 18.81 21.78
N VAL A 167 -13.15 19.41 20.72
CA VAL A 167 -14.20 18.84 19.86
C VAL A 167 -13.70 17.54 19.20
N HIS A 168 -12.46 17.54 18.75
CA HIS A 168 -11.84 16.35 18.17
C HIS A 168 -11.74 15.19 19.18
N ARG A 169 -11.30 15.48 20.42
CA ARG A 169 -11.22 14.47 21.49
C ARG A 169 -12.59 13.90 21.85
N GLN A 170 -13.61 14.76 21.97
CA GLN A 170 -14.97 14.31 22.28
C GLN A 170 -15.52 13.38 21.20
N ARG A 171 -15.35 13.73 19.93
CA ARG A 171 -15.78 12.91 18.78
C ARG A 171 -15.08 11.54 18.76
N VAL A 172 -13.77 11.51 19.00
CA VAL A 172 -12.99 10.26 19.05
C VAL A 172 -13.46 9.36 20.19
N MET A 173 -13.72 9.93 21.37
CA MET A 173 -14.23 9.18 22.54
C MET A 173 -15.63 8.64 22.27
N GLU A 174 -16.52 9.43 21.71
CA GLU A 174 -17.90 9.02 21.37
C GLU A 174 -17.93 7.88 20.36
N ASN A 175 -17.11 7.97 19.29
CA ASN A 175 -17.01 6.92 18.27
C ASN A 175 -16.42 5.64 18.87
N THR A 176 -15.42 5.74 19.72
CA THR A 176 -14.83 4.59 20.41
C THR A 176 -15.85 3.89 21.32
N GLN A 177 -16.65 4.67 22.04
CA GLN A 177 -17.69 4.14 22.91
C GLN A 177 -18.83 3.45 22.14
N LYS A 178 -19.26 4.04 21.00
CA LYS A 178 -20.26 3.41 20.10
C LYS A 178 -19.76 2.08 19.54
N LEU A 179 -18.51 2.00 19.14
CA LEU A 179 -17.92 0.77 18.60
C LEU A 179 -17.80 -0.34 19.64
N ASN A 180 -17.39 0.00 20.87
CA ASN A 180 -17.35 -0.97 21.96
C ASN A 180 -18.74 -1.52 22.32
N LEU A 181 -19.81 -0.74 22.10
CA LEU A 181 -21.19 -1.20 22.30
C LEU A 181 -21.71 -2.11 21.17
N LEU A 182 -21.09 -2.05 19.98
CA LEU A 182 -21.45 -2.91 18.84
C LEU A 182 -20.68 -4.24 18.83
N GLU A 183 -19.61 -4.34 19.61
CA GLU A 183 -18.78 -5.56 19.74
C GLU A 183 -19.23 -6.45 20.94
N LEU A 184 -20.21 -6.01 21.74
CA LEU A 184 -20.89 -6.78 22.79
C LEU A 184 -22.15 -7.48 22.26
#